data_e37296d8b3aee27746a3c11cebf32104
#
_entry.id   e37296d8b3aee27746a3c11cebf32104
#
_cell.length_a   1.000
_cell.length_b   1.000
_cell.length_c   1.000
_cell.angle_alpha   90.00
_cell.angle_beta   90.00
_cell.angle_gamma   90.00
#
_symmetry.space_group_name_H-M   'P 1'
#
loop_
_entity.id
_entity.type
_entity.pdbx_description
1 polymer ?
#
loop_
_entity_poly.entity_id
_entity_poly.type
_entity_poly.pdbx_seq_one_letter_code
_entity_poly.pdbx_strand_id
1 'polypeptide(L)'
;MTDALEDEFDVVAGWTEQVVGELGPDYAIAAACRGSGSPVSLAWLAEALEVRLARRMLDVGSGAGGPAAWLAEHFGLTPVCAEPMRVAARASRRLFGLPAVAAAGEAQPFPAGTFDAAWCLGVLDTAGDKAALLAELRRVLDPVGRLGLLAFHADGPLPPPLPEGNDFSTAAELDELLRTAGFQVLQTAPAGSLADAPVSWRARADRVEDALTRRHAGDPRWETAQEQTARVARLISDGHLRPTLLHAVAV
;
A
#
# COMPACT_ATOMS: atom_id res chain seq x y z
N MET A 1 -10.46 -10.26 -4.07
CA MET A 1 -9.17 -10.94 -4.33
C MET A 1 -9.42 -12.43 -4.37
N THR A 2 -8.67 -13.25 -5.13
CA THR A 2 -8.83 -14.70 -5.09
C THR A 2 -8.08 -15.28 -3.91
N ASP A 3 -8.57 -16.37 -3.30
CA ASP A 3 -7.92 -17.03 -2.15
C ASP A 3 -6.43 -17.34 -2.39
N ALA A 4 -6.07 -17.70 -3.64
CA ALA A 4 -4.68 -17.99 -4.00
C ALA A 4 -3.75 -16.76 -3.95
N LEU A 5 -4.25 -15.59 -4.32
CA LEU A 5 -3.48 -14.34 -4.27
C LEU A 5 -3.31 -13.83 -2.82
N GLU A 6 -4.34 -14.01 -1.99
CA GLU A 6 -4.28 -13.71 -0.56
C GLU A 6 -3.26 -14.60 0.14
N ASP A 7 -3.27 -15.90 -0.15
CA ASP A 7 -2.30 -16.86 0.39
C ASP A 7 -0.86 -16.50 0.00
N GLU A 8 -0.64 -16.06 -1.24
CA GLU A 8 0.67 -15.62 -1.72
C GLU A 8 1.19 -14.42 -0.93
N PHE A 9 0.41 -13.34 -0.86
CA PHE A 9 0.81 -12.13 -0.13
C PHE A 9 1.06 -12.40 1.36
N ASP A 10 0.20 -13.18 2.00
CA ASP A 10 0.30 -13.51 3.42
C ASP A 10 1.57 -14.33 3.71
N VAL A 11 1.87 -15.31 2.85
CA VAL A 11 3.06 -16.14 2.98
C VAL A 11 4.33 -15.31 2.75
N VAL A 12 4.37 -14.47 1.71
CA VAL A 12 5.54 -13.62 1.41
C VAL A 12 5.80 -12.62 2.54
N ALA A 13 4.75 -12.06 3.17
CA ALA A 13 4.91 -11.21 4.35
C ALA A 13 5.58 -11.96 5.53
N GLY A 14 5.21 -13.21 5.75
CA GLY A 14 5.83 -14.06 6.77
C GLY A 14 7.28 -14.39 6.49
N TRP A 15 7.62 -14.67 5.23
CA TRP A 15 9.00 -14.89 4.81
C TRP A 15 9.86 -13.64 4.93
N THR A 16 9.28 -12.47 4.59
CA THR A 16 9.94 -11.17 4.78
C THR A 16 10.25 -10.92 6.25
N GLU A 17 9.29 -11.18 7.17
CA GLU A 17 9.51 -11.09 8.62
C GLU A 17 10.71 -11.94 9.06
N GLN A 18 10.80 -13.19 8.59
CA GLN A 18 11.89 -14.10 8.93
C GLN A 18 13.25 -13.61 8.42
N VAL A 19 13.31 -13.19 7.15
CA VAL A 19 14.56 -12.72 6.53
C VAL A 19 15.03 -11.42 7.22
N VAL A 20 14.14 -10.51 7.52
CA VAL A 20 14.47 -9.28 8.25
C VAL A 20 14.96 -9.60 9.66
N GLY A 21 14.35 -10.59 10.34
CA GLY A 21 14.80 -11.04 11.65
C GLY A 21 16.25 -11.53 11.66
N GLU A 22 16.74 -12.08 10.55
CA GLU A 22 18.14 -12.54 10.39
C GLU A 22 19.09 -11.43 9.93
N LEU A 23 18.65 -10.57 9.00
CA LEU A 23 19.47 -9.49 8.45
C LEU A 23 19.59 -8.27 9.38
N GLY A 24 18.61 -8.08 10.24
CA GLY A 24 18.56 -6.96 11.19
C GLY A 24 17.50 -5.91 10.89
N PRO A 25 17.16 -5.07 11.89
CA PRO A 25 16.06 -4.11 11.81
C PRO A 25 16.24 -3.03 10.74
N ASP A 26 17.48 -2.70 10.34
CA ASP A 26 17.77 -1.68 9.34
C ASP A 26 17.18 -2.00 7.95
N TYR A 27 16.84 -3.25 7.71
CA TYR A 27 16.26 -3.73 6.46
C TYR A 27 14.71 -3.69 6.48
N ALA A 28 14.12 -3.60 7.67
CA ALA A 28 12.70 -3.87 7.88
C ALA A 28 11.77 -2.94 7.07
N ILE A 29 11.95 -1.61 7.20
CA ILE A 29 11.04 -0.64 6.58
C ILE A 29 11.07 -0.76 5.06
N ALA A 30 12.27 -0.79 4.46
CA ALA A 30 12.41 -0.88 3.01
C ALA A 30 11.79 -2.17 2.45
N ALA A 31 12.00 -3.30 3.12
CA ALA A 31 11.43 -4.59 2.73
C ALA A 31 9.91 -4.65 2.88
N ALA A 32 9.38 -4.06 3.95
CA ALA A 32 7.95 -4.05 4.23
C ALA A 32 7.15 -3.01 3.40
N CYS A 33 7.82 -2.13 2.65
CA CYS A 33 7.19 -1.18 1.72
C CYS A 33 6.96 -1.77 0.31
N ARG A 34 7.04 -3.08 0.14
CA ARG A 34 6.83 -3.74 -1.15
C ARG A 34 5.44 -3.39 -1.72
N GLY A 35 5.40 -2.80 -2.92
CA GLY A 35 4.15 -2.38 -3.57
C GLY A 35 3.52 -1.07 -3.05
N SER A 36 4.05 -0.48 -1.97
CA SER A 36 3.44 0.68 -1.30
C SER A 36 4.16 2.01 -1.60
N GLY A 37 5.00 2.02 -2.63
CA GLY A 37 5.74 3.21 -3.04
C GLY A 37 7.13 3.33 -2.44
N SER A 38 7.80 4.44 -2.72
CA SER A 38 9.15 4.78 -2.27
C SER A 38 9.12 5.79 -1.13
N PRO A 39 10.24 6.00 -0.39
CA PRO A 39 10.33 7.06 0.63
C PRO A 39 9.93 8.43 0.10
N VAL A 40 10.21 8.70 -1.18
CA VAL A 40 9.85 9.98 -1.82
C VAL A 40 8.34 10.09 -1.99
N SER A 41 7.68 9.01 -2.41
CA SER A 41 6.21 8.93 -2.50
C SER A 41 5.56 9.07 -1.12
N LEU A 42 6.10 8.40 -0.11
CA LEU A 42 5.61 8.49 1.27
C LEU A 42 5.77 9.90 1.84
N ALA A 43 6.92 10.57 1.57
CA ALA A 43 7.15 11.95 1.98
C ALA A 43 6.16 12.92 1.32
N TRP A 44 5.93 12.78 0.00
CA TRP A 44 4.95 13.61 -0.70
C TRP A 44 3.54 13.45 -0.10
N LEU A 45 3.11 12.21 0.12
CA LEU A 45 1.80 11.95 0.74
C LEU A 45 1.74 12.49 2.17
N ALA A 46 2.77 12.29 2.97
CA ALA A 46 2.81 12.78 4.35
C ALA A 46 2.71 14.31 4.43
N GLU A 47 3.35 15.03 3.51
CA GLU A 47 3.23 16.49 3.40
C GLU A 47 1.84 16.90 2.92
N ALA A 48 1.32 16.29 1.85
CA ALA A 48 -0.01 16.58 1.31
C ALA A 48 -1.12 16.34 2.34
N LEU A 49 -1.03 15.26 3.11
CA LEU A 49 -1.95 14.93 4.20
C LEU A 49 -1.76 15.79 5.46
N GLU A 50 -0.72 16.63 5.52
CA GLU A 50 -0.37 17.40 6.72
C GLU A 50 -0.30 16.50 7.98
N VAL A 51 0.35 15.33 7.86
CA VAL A 51 0.36 14.31 8.92
C VAL A 51 0.89 14.81 10.27
N ARG A 52 1.66 15.91 10.28
CA ARG A 52 2.11 16.57 11.52
C ARG A 52 0.96 17.12 12.38
N LEU A 53 -0.20 17.37 11.76
CA LEU A 53 -1.40 17.84 12.43
C LEU A 53 -2.34 16.69 12.81
N ALA A 54 -2.17 15.52 12.20
CA ALA A 54 -2.98 14.35 12.48
C ALA A 54 -2.61 13.78 13.85
N ARG A 55 -3.63 13.39 14.61
CA ARG A 55 -3.48 12.69 15.89
C ARG A 55 -3.70 11.20 15.75
N ARG A 56 -4.55 10.82 14.80
CA ARG A 56 -4.97 9.43 14.54
C ARG A 56 -4.89 9.17 13.04
N MET A 57 -4.00 8.29 12.67
CA MET A 57 -3.74 7.89 11.29
C MET A 57 -4.06 6.41 11.08
N LEU A 58 -4.74 6.10 10.00
CA LEU A 58 -5.05 4.74 9.58
C LEU A 58 -4.23 4.38 8.32
N ASP A 59 -3.65 3.20 8.31
CA ASP A 59 -3.00 2.58 7.15
C ASP A 59 -3.84 1.36 6.74
N VAL A 60 -4.57 1.48 5.61
CA VAL A 60 -5.49 0.45 5.11
C VAL A 60 -4.81 -0.38 4.02
N GLY A 61 -4.85 -1.70 4.19
CA GLY A 61 -4.06 -2.63 3.41
C GLY A 61 -2.57 -2.45 3.70
N SER A 62 -2.25 -2.35 4.99
CA SER A 62 -0.91 -1.99 5.46
C SER A 62 0.17 -3.03 5.16
N GLY A 63 -0.20 -4.23 4.70
CA GLY A 63 0.73 -5.32 4.53
C GLY A 63 1.54 -5.60 5.79
N ALA A 64 2.85 -5.72 5.64
CA ALA A 64 3.78 -5.88 6.76
C ALA A 64 4.07 -4.59 7.54
N GLY A 65 3.40 -3.46 7.23
CA GLY A 65 3.46 -2.23 8.01
C GLY A 65 4.61 -1.27 7.67
N GLY A 66 5.28 -1.45 6.53
CA GLY A 66 6.41 -0.60 6.13
C GLY A 66 6.09 0.89 6.06
N PRO A 67 5.04 1.33 5.33
CA PRO A 67 4.64 2.72 5.27
C PRO A 67 4.29 3.32 6.63
N ALA A 68 3.54 2.59 7.45
CA ALA A 68 3.21 3.01 8.81
C ALA A 68 4.46 3.16 9.70
N ALA A 69 5.41 2.23 9.60
CA ALA A 69 6.68 2.31 10.32
C ALA A 69 7.52 3.49 9.84
N TRP A 70 7.52 3.76 8.54
CA TRP A 70 8.19 4.93 7.98
C TRP A 70 7.61 6.24 8.55
N LEU A 71 6.28 6.36 8.67
CA LEU A 71 5.64 7.51 9.33
C LEU A 71 6.03 7.61 10.80
N ALA A 72 6.06 6.50 11.53
CA ALA A 72 6.45 6.48 12.93
C ALA A 72 7.88 6.99 13.11
N GLU A 73 8.81 6.56 12.25
CA GLU A 73 10.21 6.98 12.30
C GLU A 73 10.40 8.48 11.97
N HIS A 74 9.71 8.99 10.93
CA HIS A 74 9.96 10.33 10.41
C HIS A 74 9.11 11.42 11.06
N PHE A 75 7.94 11.07 11.59
CA PHE A 75 6.97 12.05 12.14
C PHE A 75 6.61 11.79 13.60
N GLY A 76 7.06 10.69 14.19
CA GLY A 76 6.69 10.30 15.56
C GLY A 76 5.20 9.93 15.72
N LEU A 77 4.52 9.66 14.60
CA LEU A 77 3.12 9.27 14.57
C LEU A 77 3.04 7.74 14.63
N THR A 78 2.10 7.19 15.40
CA THR A 78 1.86 5.75 15.44
C THR A 78 0.58 5.40 14.70
N PRO A 79 0.64 5.09 13.39
CA PRO A 79 -0.54 4.71 12.63
C PRO A 79 -1.14 3.39 13.14
N VAL A 80 -2.45 3.26 13.01
CA VAL A 80 -3.13 1.97 13.16
C VAL A 80 -3.12 1.27 11.80
N CYS A 81 -2.63 0.03 11.77
CA CYS A 81 -2.61 -0.81 10.58
C CYS A 81 -3.90 -1.64 10.50
N ALA A 82 -4.57 -1.62 9.37
CA ALA A 82 -5.69 -2.50 9.04
C ALA A 82 -5.31 -3.37 7.84
N GLU A 83 -5.24 -4.69 8.03
CA GLU A 83 -4.74 -5.62 7.03
C GLU A 83 -5.55 -6.92 7.09
N PRO A 84 -6.21 -7.37 6.01
CA PRO A 84 -7.00 -8.60 6.02
C PRO A 84 -6.15 -9.83 6.24
N MET A 85 -4.93 -9.87 5.73
CA MET A 85 -4.02 -10.99 5.81
C MET A 85 -3.37 -11.07 7.20
N ARG A 86 -3.63 -12.18 7.88
CA ARG A 86 -3.27 -12.34 9.30
C ARG A 86 -1.77 -12.41 9.57
N VAL A 87 -1.01 -13.01 8.65
CA VAL A 87 0.45 -13.12 8.80
C VAL A 87 1.08 -11.75 8.57
N ALA A 88 0.60 -10.99 7.56
CA ALA A 88 1.03 -9.64 7.29
C ALA A 88 0.72 -8.69 8.46
N ALA A 89 -0.51 -8.70 8.99
CA ALA A 89 -0.88 -7.93 10.17
C ALA A 89 -0.05 -8.29 11.41
N ARG A 90 0.32 -9.56 11.58
CA ARG A 90 1.23 -10.00 12.65
C ARG A 90 2.65 -9.52 12.41
N ALA A 91 3.11 -9.55 11.17
CA ALA A 91 4.46 -9.08 10.81
C ALA A 91 4.64 -7.60 11.17
N SER A 92 3.63 -6.73 10.91
CA SER A 92 3.69 -5.32 11.28
C SER A 92 3.86 -5.10 12.79
N ARG A 93 3.18 -5.93 13.61
CA ARG A 93 3.34 -5.91 15.07
C ARG A 93 4.73 -6.36 15.51
N ARG A 94 5.26 -7.41 14.89
CA ARG A 94 6.54 -8.01 15.30
C ARG A 94 7.74 -7.21 14.84
N LEU A 95 7.69 -6.68 13.62
CA LEU A 95 8.78 -5.91 13.05
C LEU A 95 8.85 -4.51 13.66
N PHE A 96 7.70 -3.88 13.93
CA PHE A 96 7.65 -2.45 14.23
C PHE A 96 6.90 -2.09 15.53
N GLY A 97 6.26 -3.06 16.19
CA GLY A 97 5.43 -2.77 17.39
C GLY A 97 4.15 -1.98 17.08
N LEU A 98 3.73 -1.90 15.81
CA LEU A 98 2.57 -1.12 15.41
C LEU A 98 1.25 -1.76 15.87
N PRO A 99 0.24 -0.95 16.25
CA PRO A 99 -1.11 -1.47 16.47
C PRO A 99 -1.68 -1.94 15.13
N ALA A 100 -2.04 -3.20 15.02
CA ALA A 100 -2.58 -3.78 13.81
C ALA A 100 -3.83 -4.62 14.09
N VAL A 101 -4.82 -4.52 13.21
CA VAL A 101 -6.04 -5.33 13.24
C VAL A 101 -6.18 -6.10 11.93
N ALA A 102 -6.71 -7.33 12.03
CA ALA A 102 -7.07 -8.10 10.85
C ALA A 102 -8.46 -7.65 10.38
N ALA A 103 -8.50 -6.84 9.32
CA ALA A 103 -9.75 -6.29 8.78
C ALA A 103 -9.65 -6.06 7.27
N ALA A 104 -10.72 -6.38 6.55
CA ALA A 104 -10.84 -6.02 5.14
C ALA A 104 -11.02 -4.51 4.98
N GLY A 105 -10.57 -3.97 3.85
CA GLY A 105 -10.66 -2.54 3.56
C GLY A 105 -12.10 -2.05 3.56
N GLU A 106 -13.02 -2.87 3.07
CA GLU A 106 -14.45 -2.62 2.96
C GLU A 106 -15.23 -2.78 4.28
N ALA A 107 -14.59 -3.23 5.38
CA ALA A 107 -15.23 -3.51 6.67
C ALA A 107 -14.29 -3.19 7.84
N GLN A 108 -14.07 -1.93 8.11
CA GLN A 108 -13.18 -1.47 9.16
C GLN A 108 -13.84 -1.53 10.55
N PRO A 109 -13.19 -2.13 11.57
CA PRO A 109 -13.78 -2.30 12.91
C PRO A 109 -13.68 -1.03 13.77
N PHE A 110 -13.76 0.14 13.15
CA PHE A 110 -13.64 1.43 13.83
C PHE A 110 -14.94 2.22 13.72
N PRO A 111 -15.30 3.02 14.73
CA PRO A 111 -16.41 3.96 14.64
C PRO A 111 -16.22 4.99 13.51
N ALA A 112 -17.31 5.56 13.03
CA ALA A 112 -17.27 6.68 12.11
C ALA A 112 -16.49 7.86 12.70
N GLY A 113 -15.76 8.60 11.87
CA GLY A 113 -15.01 9.77 12.28
C GLY A 113 -13.86 9.50 13.26
N THR A 114 -13.31 8.27 13.24
CA THR A 114 -12.23 7.91 14.18
C THR A 114 -10.89 8.53 13.82
N PHE A 115 -10.58 8.69 12.53
CA PHE A 115 -9.25 9.08 12.05
C PHE A 115 -9.24 10.47 11.42
N ASP A 116 -8.19 11.22 11.69
CA ASP A 116 -7.97 12.54 11.10
C ASP A 116 -7.40 12.40 9.67
N ALA A 117 -6.62 11.34 9.44
CA ALA A 117 -6.07 10.99 8.15
C ALA A 117 -6.02 9.47 7.95
N ALA A 118 -6.09 9.06 6.70
CA ALA A 118 -5.83 7.70 6.29
C ALA A 118 -5.02 7.68 4.99
N TRP A 119 -4.31 6.61 4.75
CA TRP A 119 -3.85 6.27 3.42
C TRP A 119 -4.17 4.83 3.04
N CYS A 120 -4.15 4.56 1.73
CA CYS A 120 -4.42 3.27 1.15
C CYS A 120 -3.50 3.14 -0.08
N LEU A 121 -2.39 2.40 0.08
CA LEU A 121 -1.28 2.45 -0.85
C LEU A 121 -1.14 1.15 -1.64
N GLY A 122 -1.50 1.17 -2.93
CA GLY A 122 -1.42 0.01 -3.82
C GLY A 122 -2.47 -1.07 -3.51
N VAL A 123 -3.59 -0.70 -2.91
CA VAL A 123 -4.66 -1.62 -2.47
C VAL A 123 -5.92 -1.49 -3.33
N LEU A 124 -6.24 -0.27 -3.78
CA LEU A 124 -7.50 -0.01 -4.47
C LEU A 124 -7.70 -0.89 -5.70
N ASP A 125 -6.61 -1.17 -6.43
CA ASP A 125 -6.65 -1.94 -7.66
C ASP A 125 -6.78 -3.46 -7.42
N THR A 126 -6.66 -3.92 -6.18
CA THR A 126 -6.86 -5.31 -5.76
C THR A 126 -8.14 -5.48 -4.92
N ALA A 127 -8.83 -4.40 -4.59
CA ALA A 127 -10.08 -4.44 -3.85
C ALA A 127 -11.20 -5.11 -4.66
N GLY A 128 -11.93 -6.00 -4.03
CA GLY A 128 -13.08 -6.66 -4.66
C GLY A 128 -14.24 -5.70 -4.98
N ASP A 129 -14.41 -4.68 -4.14
CA ASP A 129 -15.38 -3.59 -4.33
C ASP A 129 -14.72 -2.25 -3.94
N LYS A 130 -14.21 -1.54 -4.96
CA LYS A 130 -13.57 -0.23 -4.79
C LYS A 130 -14.50 0.81 -4.18
N ALA A 131 -15.78 0.77 -4.55
CA ALA A 131 -16.76 1.73 -4.03
C ALA A 131 -17.02 1.49 -2.54
N ALA A 132 -17.17 0.23 -2.14
CA ALA A 132 -17.31 -0.14 -0.73
C ALA A 132 -16.07 0.23 0.09
N LEU A 133 -14.86 -0.01 -0.44
CA LEU A 133 -13.60 0.38 0.21
C LEU A 133 -13.54 1.91 0.42
N LEU A 134 -13.82 2.70 -0.61
CA LEU A 134 -13.78 4.16 -0.51
C LEU A 134 -14.88 4.70 0.42
N ALA A 135 -16.08 4.12 0.39
CA ALA A 135 -17.16 4.48 1.30
C ALA A 135 -16.79 4.19 2.77
N GLU A 136 -16.11 3.07 3.01
CA GLU A 136 -15.65 2.71 4.35
C GLU A 136 -14.51 3.61 4.84
N LEU A 137 -13.56 3.96 3.97
CA LEU A 137 -12.54 4.98 4.26
C LEU A 137 -13.19 6.32 4.61
N ARG A 138 -14.22 6.74 3.83
CA ARG A 138 -14.98 7.96 4.11
C ARG A 138 -15.69 7.92 5.46
N ARG A 139 -16.26 6.78 5.82
CA ARG A 139 -16.96 6.58 7.10
C ARG A 139 -16.04 6.70 8.31
N VAL A 140 -14.85 6.09 8.25
CA VAL A 140 -13.93 6.09 9.39
C VAL A 140 -13.12 7.37 9.53
N LEU A 141 -13.06 8.19 8.47
CA LEU A 141 -12.43 9.50 8.51
C LEU A 141 -13.35 10.55 9.15
N ASP A 142 -12.72 11.49 9.84
CA ASP A 142 -13.37 12.73 10.31
C ASP A 142 -14.08 13.46 9.14
N PRO A 143 -15.14 14.28 9.38
CA PRO A 143 -15.83 15.02 8.31
C PRO A 143 -14.95 15.85 7.39
N VAL A 144 -13.77 16.27 7.84
CA VAL A 144 -12.75 16.97 7.05
C VAL A 144 -11.45 16.16 6.95
N GLY A 145 -11.55 14.86 7.16
CA GLY A 145 -10.42 13.94 7.19
C GLY A 145 -9.72 13.84 5.82
N ARG A 146 -8.47 13.49 5.84
CA ARG A 146 -7.59 13.47 4.67
C ARG A 146 -7.30 12.06 4.22
N LEU A 147 -7.37 11.82 2.92
CA LEU A 147 -7.09 10.53 2.30
C LEU A 147 -5.89 10.63 1.36
N GLY A 148 -4.89 9.80 1.57
CA GLY A 148 -3.78 9.58 0.65
C GLY A 148 -3.93 8.25 -0.08
N LEU A 149 -3.73 8.26 -1.38
CA LEU A 149 -3.75 7.05 -2.20
C LEU A 149 -2.48 6.92 -3.02
N LEU A 150 -2.03 5.69 -3.19
CA LEU A 150 -1.24 5.26 -4.34
C LEU A 150 -2.14 4.31 -5.12
N ALA A 151 -2.55 4.71 -6.32
CA ALA A 151 -3.37 3.93 -7.23
C ALA A 151 -2.72 3.84 -8.61
N PHE A 152 -3.07 2.81 -9.36
CA PHE A 152 -2.60 2.62 -10.72
C PHE A 152 -3.78 2.82 -11.66
N HIS A 153 -3.61 3.64 -12.68
CA HIS A 153 -4.65 3.82 -13.68
C HIS A 153 -4.15 3.52 -15.09
N ALA A 154 -5.06 3.07 -15.94
CA ALA A 154 -4.82 2.76 -17.34
C ALA A 154 -5.55 3.74 -18.25
N ASP A 155 -4.94 4.14 -19.37
CA ASP A 155 -5.57 5.04 -20.34
C ASP A 155 -6.39 4.26 -21.41
N GLY A 156 -6.49 2.94 -21.28
CA GLY A 156 -7.21 2.08 -22.22
C GLY A 156 -7.02 0.59 -21.94
N PRO A 157 -7.44 -0.28 -22.85
CA PRO A 157 -7.29 -1.73 -22.67
C PRO A 157 -5.84 -2.14 -22.46
N LEU A 158 -5.60 -2.94 -21.43
CA LEU A 158 -4.27 -3.44 -21.09
C LEU A 158 -3.91 -4.69 -21.92
N PRO A 159 -2.66 -4.82 -22.41
CA PRO A 159 -2.21 -6.00 -23.10
C PRO A 159 -2.07 -7.20 -22.15
N PRO A 160 -2.53 -8.41 -22.54
CA PRO A 160 -2.33 -9.61 -21.74
C PRO A 160 -0.84 -10.07 -21.78
N PRO A 161 -0.39 -10.85 -20.76
CA PRO A 161 -1.17 -11.30 -19.62
C PRO A 161 -1.31 -10.21 -18.54
N LEU A 162 -2.51 -10.06 -17.98
CA LEU A 162 -2.75 -9.14 -16.88
C LEU A 162 -2.32 -9.74 -15.53
N PRO A 163 -1.93 -8.91 -14.55
CA PRO A 163 -1.74 -9.38 -13.19
C PRO A 163 -3.07 -9.89 -12.63
N GLU A 164 -3.05 -11.04 -11.99
CA GLU A 164 -4.24 -11.65 -11.42
C GLU A 164 -4.79 -10.82 -10.26
N GLY A 165 -6.11 -10.80 -10.11
CA GLY A 165 -6.79 -10.11 -9.01
C GLY A 165 -6.69 -8.58 -9.05
N ASN A 166 -6.13 -8.01 -10.11
CA ASN A 166 -6.09 -6.55 -10.29
C ASN A 166 -7.17 -6.09 -11.25
N ASP A 167 -7.81 -4.99 -10.88
CA ASP A 167 -8.76 -4.26 -11.71
C ASP A 167 -8.35 -2.79 -11.75
N PHE A 168 -7.76 -2.36 -12.88
CA PHE A 168 -7.22 -1.02 -13.03
C PHE A 168 -8.26 -0.09 -13.66
N SER A 169 -8.63 0.93 -12.90
CA SER A 169 -9.53 1.98 -13.36
C SER A 169 -8.82 2.94 -14.33
N THR A 170 -9.58 3.62 -15.18
CA THR A 170 -9.10 4.83 -15.85
C THR A 170 -9.01 5.99 -14.85
N ALA A 171 -8.28 7.05 -15.21
CA ALA A 171 -8.22 8.25 -14.36
C ALA A 171 -9.60 8.86 -14.12
N ALA A 172 -10.48 8.85 -15.12
CA ALA A 172 -11.85 9.36 -15.01
C ALA A 172 -12.73 8.50 -14.10
N GLU A 173 -12.62 7.18 -14.18
CA GLU A 173 -13.34 6.26 -13.29
C GLU A 173 -12.86 6.40 -11.84
N LEU A 174 -11.57 6.56 -11.62
CA LEU A 174 -11.02 6.77 -10.29
C LEU A 174 -11.53 8.09 -9.67
N ASP A 175 -11.56 9.16 -10.46
CA ASP A 175 -12.08 10.47 -10.05
C ASP A 175 -13.58 10.38 -9.68
N GLU A 176 -14.37 9.67 -10.50
CA GLU A 176 -15.79 9.44 -10.24
C GLU A 176 -16.04 8.57 -9.00
N LEU A 177 -15.23 7.52 -8.78
CA LEU A 177 -15.30 6.69 -7.58
C LEU A 177 -15.04 7.53 -6.33
N LEU A 178 -14.00 8.35 -6.33
CA LEU A 178 -13.66 9.23 -5.20
C LEU A 178 -14.78 10.25 -4.94
N ARG A 179 -15.26 10.90 -5.99
CA ARG A 179 -16.35 11.89 -5.90
C ARG A 179 -17.63 11.26 -5.34
N THR A 180 -18.00 10.07 -5.82
CA THR A 180 -19.19 9.34 -5.37
C THR A 180 -19.08 8.89 -3.92
N ALA A 181 -17.87 8.55 -3.48
CA ALA A 181 -17.59 8.21 -2.08
C ALA A 181 -17.53 9.43 -1.14
N GLY A 182 -17.70 10.66 -1.65
CA GLY A 182 -17.66 11.89 -0.83
C GLY A 182 -16.24 12.38 -0.55
N PHE A 183 -15.35 12.25 -1.55
CA PHE A 183 -14.00 12.83 -1.52
C PHE A 183 -13.83 13.88 -2.62
N GLN A 184 -13.12 14.95 -2.28
CA GLN A 184 -12.62 15.92 -3.24
C GLN A 184 -11.11 15.77 -3.38
N VAL A 185 -10.64 15.46 -4.59
CA VAL A 185 -9.20 15.41 -4.89
C VAL A 185 -8.64 16.83 -4.89
N LEU A 186 -7.61 17.08 -4.11
CA LEU A 186 -6.92 18.36 -4.01
C LEU A 186 -5.61 18.40 -4.77
N GLN A 187 -4.85 17.28 -4.74
CA GLN A 187 -3.53 17.19 -5.34
C GLN A 187 -3.31 15.81 -5.93
N THR A 188 -2.61 15.76 -7.04
CA THR A 188 -2.13 14.53 -7.66
C THR A 188 -0.68 14.69 -8.09
N ALA A 189 0.08 13.58 -8.05
CA ALA A 189 1.43 13.52 -8.62
C ALA A 189 1.65 12.14 -9.24
N PRO A 190 2.27 12.03 -10.43
CA PRO A 190 2.73 10.75 -10.92
C PRO A 190 3.82 10.21 -10.00
N ALA A 191 3.65 9.01 -9.45
CA ALA A 191 4.66 8.45 -8.54
C ALA A 191 6.02 8.26 -9.24
N GLY A 192 6.02 7.95 -10.54
CA GLY A 192 7.23 7.82 -11.36
C GLY A 192 7.93 9.15 -11.70
N SER A 193 7.30 10.32 -11.46
CA SER A 193 7.92 11.64 -11.64
C SER A 193 8.68 12.13 -10.42
N LEU A 194 8.51 11.46 -9.28
CA LEU A 194 9.25 11.76 -8.07
C LEU A 194 10.66 11.19 -8.18
N ALA A 195 11.62 11.81 -7.52
CA ALA A 195 13.01 11.34 -7.53
C ALA A 195 13.09 9.86 -7.13
N ASP A 196 14.03 9.14 -7.73
CA ASP A 196 14.28 7.74 -7.38
C ASP A 196 14.55 7.58 -5.88
N ALA A 197 14.13 6.46 -5.32
CA ALA A 197 14.43 6.13 -3.94
C ALA A 197 15.96 6.18 -3.68
N PRO A 198 16.39 6.62 -2.49
CA PRO A 198 17.80 6.65 -2.14
C PRO A 198 18.50 5.31 -2.38
N VAL A 199 19.76 5.33 -2.83
CA VAL A 199 20.54 4.12 -3.11
C VAL A 199 20.56 3.16 -1.92
N SER A 200 20.71 3.72 -0.69
CA SER A 200 20.68 2.93 0.54
C SER A 200 19.35 2.23 0.79
N TRP A 201 18.24 2.86 0.42
CA TRP A 201 16.91 2.23 0.52
C TRP A 201 16.78 1.06 -0.44
N ARG A 202 17.12 1.28 -1.71
CA ARG A 202 17.09 0.23 -2.73
C ARG A 202 17.97 -0.94 -2.33
N ALA A 203 19.22 -0.69 -1.93
CA ALA A 203 20.15 -1.72 -1.50
C ALA A 203 19.61 -2.57 -0.32
N ARG A 204 18.85 -1.96 0.60
CA ARG A 204 18.21 -2.71 1.70
C ARG A 204 17.06 -3.57 1.19
N ALA A 205 16.19 -3.04 0.34
CA ALA A 205 15.09 -3.79 -0.26
C ALA A 205 15.64 -4.96 -1.11
N ASP A 206 16.59 -4.69 -2.00
CA ASP A 206 17.22 -5.69 -2.87
C ASP A 206 17.89 -6.81 -2.05
N ARG A 207 18.54 -6.46 -0.93
CA ARG A 207 19.19 -7.46 -0.07
C ARG A 207 18.20 -8.46 0.51
N VAL A 208 17.01 -8.00 0.91
CA VAL A 208 15.93 -8.88 1.41
C VAL A 208 15.34 -9.69 0.26
N GLU A 209 15.07 -9.08 -0.87
CA GLU A 209 14.54 -9.74 -2.07
C GLU A 209 15.47 -10.85 -2.56
N ASP A 210 16.79 -10.59 -2.60
CA ASP A 210 17.81 -11.59 -2.91
C ASP A 210 17.82 -12.77 -1.93
N ALA A 211 17.62 -12.50 -0.65
CA ALA A 211 17.56 -13.55 0.36
C ALA A 211 16.28 -14.40 0.22
N LEU A 212 15.13 -13.75 -0.04
CA LEU A 212 13.88 -14.43 -0.35
C LEU A 212 14.01 -15.31 -1.59
N THR A 213 14.55 -14.77 -2.67
CA THR A 213 14.76 -15.50 -3.93
C THR A 213 15.61 -16.73 -3.73
N ARG A 214 16.76 -16.62 -3.03
CA ARG A 214 17.62 -17.78 -2.76
C ARG A 214 16.95 -18.84 -1.90
N ARG A 215 16.11 -18.42 -0.95
CA ARG A 215 15.48 -19.32 0.03
C ARG A 215 14.28 -20.04 -0.54
N HIS A 216 13.51 -19.35 -1.38
CA HIS A 216 12.23 -19.83 -1.88
C HIS A 216 12.24 -20.11 -3.40
N ALA A 217 13.42 -20.22 -4.01
CA ALA A 217 13.55 -20.68 -5.39
C ALA A 217 12.86 -22.04 -5.57
N GLY A 218 11.95 -22.14 -6.56
CA GLY A 218 11.16 -23.33 -6.82
C GLY A 218 9.90 -23.47 -5.95
N ASP A 219 9.61 -22.55 -5.02
CA ASP A 219 8.30 -22.49 -4.36
C ASP A 219 7.30 -21.77 -5.31
N PRO A 220 6.20 -22.44 -5.72
CA PRO A 220 5.25 -21.87 -6.69
C PRO A 220 4.69 -20.51 -6.24
N ARG A 221 4.52 -20.27 -4.94
CA ARG A 221 4.00 -19.01 -4.41
C ARG A 221 5.00 -17.88 -4.62
N TRP A 222 6.32 -18.17 -4.46
CA TRP A 222 7.36 -17.18 -4.75
C TRP A 222 7.44 -16.86 -6.25
N GLU A 223 7.37 -17.89 -7.08
CA GLU A 223 7.38 -17.73 -8.53
C GLU A 223 6.18 -16.91 -9.01
N THR A 224 4.98 -17.18 -8.48
CA THR A 224 3.78 -16.39 -8.74
C THR A 224 3.98 -14.93 -8.31
N ALA A 225 4.47 -14.67 -7.10
CA ALA A 225 4.73 -13.32 -6.59
C ALA A 225 5.68 -12.53 -7.49
N GLN A 226 6.76 -13.17 -7.93
CA GLN A 226 7.73 -12.56 -8.84
C GLN A 226 7.12 -12.28 -10.22
N GLU A 227 6.34 -13.21 -10.74
CA GLU A 227 5.67 -13.04 -12.03
C GLU A 227 4.65 -11.91 -12.01
N GLN A 228 3.80 -11.83 -10.98
CA GLN A 228 2.84 -10.74 -10.81
C GLN A 228 3.54 -9.38 -10.70
N THR A 229 4.58 -9.29 -9.89
CA THR A 229 5.40 -8.06 -9.78
C THR A 229 6.00 -7.67 -11.13
N ALA A 230 6.54 -8.64 -11.87
CA ALA A 230 7.13 -8.38 -13.19
C ALA A 230 6.08 -7.95 -14.24
N ARG A 231 4.85 -8.47 -14.16
CA ARG A 231 3.74 -8.06 -15.05
C ARG A 231 3.37 -6.59 -14.82
N VAL A 232 3.17 -6.19 -13.56
CA VAL A 232 2.89 -4.78 -13.22
C VAL A 232 4.03 -3.87 -13.65
N ALA A 233 5.27 -4.25 -13.37
CA ALA A 233 6.45 -3.46 -13.76
C ALA A 233 6.55 -3.27 -15.28
N ARG A 234 6.26 -4.30 -16.08
CA ARG A 234 6.21 -4.18 -17.55
C ARG A 234 5.12 -3.23 -18.01
N LEU A 235 3.90 -3.34 -17.47
CA LEU A 235 2.81 -2.44 -17.85
C LEU A 235 3.12 -0.97 -17.52
N ILE A 236 3.86 -0.72 -16.45
CA ILE A 236 4.34 0.63 -16.09
C ILE A 236 5.44 1.08 -17.06
N SER A 237 6.45 0.23 -17.32
CA SER A 237 7.58 0.58 -18.21
C SER A 237 7.14 0.86 -19.64
N ASP A 238 6.13 0.14 -20.10
CA ASP A 238 5.56 0.27 -21.45
C ASP A 238 4.54 1.43 -21.54
N GLY A 239 4.27 2.12 -20.41
CA GLY A 239 3.38 3.27 -20.34
C GLY A 239 1.89 2.93 -20.35
N HIS A 240 1.53 1.66 -20.16
CA HIS A 240 0.15 1.21 -20.09
C HIS A 240 -0.50 1.46 -18.71
N LEU A 241 0.29 1.41 -17.65
CA LEU A 241 -0.13 1.74 -16.29
C LEU A 241 0.64 2.95 -15.77
N ARG A 242 -0.07 3.81 -15.06
CA ARG A 242 0.48 5.03 -14.44
C ARG A 242 0.26 4.98 -12.92
N PRO A 243 1.31 4.75 -12.13
CA PRO A 243 1.23 4.89 -10.69
C PRO A 243 1.05 6.37 -10.33
N THR A 244 0.00 6.68 -9.58
CA THR A 244 -0.40 8.04 -9.22
C THR A 244 -0.60 8.17 -7.72
N LEU A 245 -0.02 9.21 -7.16
CA LEU A 245 -0.28 9.64 -5.80
C LEU A 245 -1.44 10.65 -5.81
N LEU A 246 -2.38 10.47 -4.89
CA LEU A 246 -3.53 11.37 -4.74
C LEU A 246 -3.66 11.79 -3.28
N HIS A 247 -3.96 13.06 -3.09
CA HIS A 247 -4.46 13.61 -1.84
C HIS A 247 -5.88 14.09 -2.04
N ALA A 248 -6.80 13.58 -1.24
CA ALA A 248 -8.19 13.96 -1.24
C ALA A 248 -8.66 14.31 0.18
N VAL A 249 -9.72 15.11 0.27
CA VAL A 249 -10.37 15.45 1.54
C VAL A 249 -11.80 14.96 1.53
N ALA A 250 -12.28 14.57 2.70
CA ALA A 250 -13.68 14.25 2.94
C ALA A 250 -14.56 15.51 2.78
N VAL A 251 -15.70 15.39 2.09
CA VAL A 251 -16.67 16.48 1.84
C VAL A 251 -18.09 16.03 2.15
#